data_71fe804c2c3f3fbbd5f04f31935c9b19
#
_entry.id   71fe804c2c3f3fbbd5f04f31935c9b19
#
_cell.length_a   1.000
_cell.length_b   1.000
_cell.length_c   1.000
_cell.angle_alpha   90.00
_cell.angle_beta   90.00
_cell.angle_gamma   90.00
#
_symmetry.space_group_name_H-M   'P 1'
#
loop_
_entity.id
_entity.type
_entity.pdbx_description
1 polymer ?
#
loop_
_entity_poly.entity_id
_entity_poly.type
_entity_poly.pdbx_seq_one_letter_code
_entity_poly.pdbx_strand_id
1 'polypeptide(L)'
;MEPPSAVPGQVARLLFAAEKTMTHIDGAEAEQSASQPKIDALPVVAYVLLWFPLSSETFIFREVVQLMARGLPVRAYTMYGKSLSGCSEEMRKFTGPVERMGVGGTVRILRAFIRALSRNPLKVWGLMRKGFFHRMRNMESLGENLWCFMAGFLLAELCVRDGVKLIHSPWANGPATASWVASRLTGIPFAFTGRAGDIYPEDGLLREKSADALFIRTNNHANVSWLRKFCPVGQEYKVHAIYNSLTFTPKGQCAVSMRPPYRLLAVGRFARTKGFPDLLSAMARLQRENVPVSLTLVGNGRWRLKLMGMRDRLGLKSIVHMPGFIPHDQICGYMLDHDMLIMPSVVHSNGDRDGIPNVIMEALSHRMPVIATDVCGISEVIINGETGLLTPQRNPRALADAVRHMVEDREHASRMAEAGRARVEKMFDRENNITALLRLYVDESRRYWSHSGGQTRSIAEDDIPAAMKAGAAGHA
;
A
#
# COMPACT_ATOMS: atom_id res chain seq x y z
N MET A 1 0.24 -28.02 39.91
CA MET A 1 1.33 -27.04 40.10
C MET A 1 1.14 -25.97 39.05
N GLU A 2 0.58 -24.86 39.49
CA GLU A 2 0.36 -23.65 38.61
C GLU A 2 1.68 -22.86 38.49
N PRO A 3 1.97 -22.20 37.35
CA PRO A 3 3.08 -21.26 37.25
C PRO A 3 2.66 -19.88 37.77
N PRO A 4 3.59 -19.12 38.40
CA PRO A 4 3.26 -17.86 39.03
C PRO A 4 3.04 -16.71 38.06
N SER A 5 2.06 -15.86 38.38
CA SER A 5 1.68 -14.60 37.75
C SER A 5 2.81 -13.57 37.80
N ALA A 6 3.23 -13.03 36.66
CA ALA A 6 4.16 -11.92 36.59
C ALA A 6 3.41 -10.58 36.71
N VAL A 7 3.87 -9.75 37.65
CA VAL A 7 3.33 -8.43 38.02
C VAL A 7 3.75 -7.35 37.00
N PRO A 8 2.84 -6.39 36.62
CA PRO A 8 3.12 -5.36 35.59
C PRO A 8 3.96 -4.17 36.06
N GLY A 9 4.97 -4.37 36.85
CA GLY A 9 5.78 -3.27 37.40
C GLY A 9 7.26 -3.24 36.98
N GLN A 10 7.77 -4.26 36.30
CA GLN A 10 9.20 -4.37 36.00
C GLN A 10 9.62 -3.83 34.60
N VAL A 11 8.72 -3.66 33.69
CA VAL A 11 9.06 -3.16 32.33
C VAL A 11 9.26 -1.64 32.31
N ALA A 12 8.62 -0.92 33.24
CA ALA A 12 8.77 0.54 33.35
C ALA A 12 10.11 0.98 33.99
N ARG A 13 10.82 0.10 34.70
CA ARG A 13 12.11 0.43 35.37
C ARG A 13 13.36 0.22 34.51
N LEU A 14 13.26 -0.50 33.43
CA LEU A 14 14.37 -0.74 32.49
C LEU A 14 14.52 0.34 31.42
N LEU A 15 13.52 1.20 31.22
CA LEU A 15 13.57 2.35 30.32
C LEU A 15 14.11 3.62 30.98
N PHE A 16 14.17 3.68 32.33
CA PHE A 16 14.68 4.84 33.08
C PHE A 16 16.15 4.73 33.52
N ALA A 17 16.80 3.61 33.29
CA ALA A 17 18.20 3.36 33.71
C ALA A 17 19.25 3.70 32.63
N ALA A 18 18.86 4.02 31.40
CA ALA A 18 19.78 4.35 30.31
C ALA A 18 20.09 5.84 30.17
N GLU A 19 19.50 6.71 31.00
CA GLU A 19 19.61 8.17 30.89
C GLU A 19 20.58 8.81 31.90
N LYS A 20 21.35 8.02 32.64
CA LYS A 20 22.21 8.56 33.74
C LYS A 20 23.71 8.31 33.63
N THR A 21 24.25 8.12 32.45
CA THR A 21 25.72 8.01 32.30
C THR A 21 26.23 8.78 31.08
N MET A 22 26.11 10.10 31.13
CA MET A 22 27.02 11.02 30.40
C MET A 22 26.83 12.45 30.94
N THR A 23 27.47 12.73 32.07
CA THR A 23 27.81 14.07 32.50
C THR A 23 29.28 14.06 32.87
N HIS A 24 30.09 14.75 32.09
CA HIS A 24 31.15 15.69 32.44
C HIS A 24 32.07 15.92 31.25
N ILE A 25 31.92 17.03 30.59
CA ILE A 25 33.04 17.90 30.10
C ILE A 25 32.51 19.33 30.19
N ASP A 26 33.24 20.12 30.97
CA ASP A 26 33.01 21.54 31.24
C ASP A 26 33.34 22.45 30.08
N GLY A 27 32.66 23.61 30.02
CA GLY A 27 33.29 24.82 29.55
C GLY A 27 32.45 25.72 28.66
N ALA A 28 31.75 26.68 29.30
CA ALA A 28 31.50 28.09 28.87
C ALA A 28 31.05 28.35 27.42
N GLU A 29 29.85 28.85 27.23
CA GLU A 29 29.58 30.23 26.88
C GLU A 29 28.09 30.44 26.47
N ALA A 30 27.54 31.53 27.07
CA ALA A 30 26.50 32.43 26.56
C ALA A 30 25.10 31.89 26.22
N GLU A 31 24.22 32.29 27.12
CA GLU A 31 22.81 32.58 26.93
C GLU A 31 22.42 32.97 25.47
N GLN A 32 21.69 32.13 24.84
CA GLN A 32 20.56 32.54 24.00
C GLN A 32 19.40 31.59 24.26
N SER A 33 18.48 32.08 25.09
CA SER A 33 17.15 31.53 25.27
C SER A 33 16.41 31.54 23.94
N ALA A 34 16.70 30.57 23.09
CA ALA A 34 15.84 30.23 21.99
C ALA A 34 14.67 29.41 22.57
N SER A 35 13.55 30.09 22.73
CA SER A 35 12.25 29.46 23.04
C SER A 35 12.09 28.23 22.11
N GLN A 36 12.08 27.03 22.72
CA GLN A 36 11.68 25.81 21.98
C GLN A 36 10.35 26.12 21.30
N PRO A 37 10.23 25.96 19.96
CA PRO A 37 8.98 26.17 19.31
C PRO A 37 7.97 25.22 19.98
N LYS A 38 6.86 25.75 20.46
CA LYS A 38 5.70 24.96 20.86
C LYS A 38 5.51 23.93 19.75
N ILE A 39 5.53 22.64 20.09
CA ILE A 39 5.22 21.55 19.15
C ILE A 39 3.77 21.81 18.73
N ASP A 40 3.60 22.52 17.62
CA ASP A 40 2.29 22.68 17.00
C ASP A 40 1.71 21.28 16.79
N ALA A 41 0.48 21.09 17.20
CA ALA A 41 -0.19 19.79 17.13
C ALA A 41 -0.03 19.19 15.73
N LEU A 42 0.27 17.89 15.67
CA LEU A 42 0.40 17.17 14.40
C LEU A 42 -0.89 17.32 13.58
N PRO A 43 -0.80 17.45 12.24
CA PRO A 43 -1.97 17.65 11.41
C PRO A 43 -2.91 16.44 11.47
N VAL A 44 -4.21 16.66 11.59
CA VAL A 44 -5.21 15.61 11.41
C VAL A 44 -5.21 15.19 9.94
N VAL A 45 -4.92 13.93 9.68
CA VAL A 45 -4.83 13.38 8.32
C VAL A 45 -6.05 12.47 8.04
N ALA A 46 -6.79 12.81 6.99
CA ALA A 46 -7.84 11.92 6.46
C ALA A 46 -7.21 10.86 5.55
N TYR A 47 -7.42 9.58 5.86
CA TYR A 47 -7.12 8.45 4.96
C TYR A 47 -8.37 8.04 4.21
N VAL A 48 -8.38 8.24 2.89
CA VAL A 48 -9.56 8.02 2.04
C VAL A 48 -9.39 6.72 1.24
N LEU A 49 -10.29 5.76 1.47
CA LEU A 49 -10.17 4.39 0.95
C LEU A 49 -11.53 3.90 0.40
N LEU A 50 -11.51 2.85 -0.40
CA LEU A 50 -12.74 2.15 -0.78
C LEU A 50 -13.32 1.36 0.41
N TRP A 51 -12.46 0.59 1.07
CA TRP A 51 -12.76 -0.27 2.23
C TRP A 51 -11.63 -0.14 3.26
N PHE A 52 -11.96 -0.23 4.56
CA PHE A 52 -10.94 -0.30 5.61
C PHE A 52 -11.49 -0.95 6.88
N PRO A 53 -10.75 -1.92 7.47
CA PRO A 53 -9.61 -2.61 6.89
C PRO A 53 -10.03 -3.55 5.74
N LEU A 54 -9.08 -3.93 4.87
CA LEU A 54 -9.30 -4.86 3.76
C LEU A 54 -8.21 -5.93 3.74
N SER A 55 -8.60 -7.21 3.66
CA SER A 55 -7.68 -8.35 3.77
C SER A 55 -6.56 -8.38 2.71
N SER A 56 -6.80 -7.81 1.53
CA SER A 56 -5.80 -7.68 0.46
C SER A 56 -4.89 -6.45 0.60
N GLU A 57 -5.15 -5.55 1.55
CA GLU A 57 -4.45 -4.27 1.75
C GLU A 57 -3.81 -4.18 3.15
N THR A 58 -3.21 -5.27 3.60
CA THR A 58 -2.55 -5.37 4.92
C THR A 58 -1.46 -4.31 5.11
N PHE A 59 -0.78 -3.91 4.03
CA PHE A 59 0.24 -2.88 4.05
C PHE A 59 -0.32 -1.48 4.36
N ILE A 60 -1.52 -1.12 3.88
CA ILE A 60 -2.19 0.15 4.22
C ILE A 60 -2.64 0.11 5.68
N PHE A 61 -3.22 -1.00 6.11
CA PHE A 61 -3.62 -1.17 7.51
C PHE A 61 -2.44 -0.96 8.47
N ARG A 62 -1.32 -1.64 8.21
CA ARG A 62 -0.09 -1.50 9.00
C ARG A 62 0.47 -0.08 8.97
N GLU A 63 0.44 0.58 7.81
CA GLU A 63 0.86 1.98 7.66
C GLU A 63 0.04 2.91 8.57
N VAL A 64 -1.28 2.81 8.53
CA VAL A 64 -2.19 3.60 9.38
C VAL A 64 -1.90 3.35 10.87
N VAL A 65 -1.83 2.08 11.29
CA VAL A 65 -1.55 1.72 12.69
C VAL A 65 -0.19 2.27 13.16
N GLN A 66 0.83 2.19 12.31
CA GLN A 66 2.17 2.70 12.64
C GLN A 66 2.23 4.23 12.71
N LEU A 67 1.52 4.94 11.85
CA LEU A 67 1.41 6.40 11.92
C LEU A 67 0.68 6.86 13.19
N MET A 68 -0.43 6.18 13.52
CA MET A 68 -1.17 6.46 14.75
C MET A 68 -0.32 6.17 16.01
N ALA A 69 0.45 5.09 16.02
CA ALA A 69 1.36 4.74 17.12
C ALA A 69 2.47 5.80 17.34
N ARG A 70 2.78 6.60 16.30
CA ARG A 70 3.71 7.74 16.39
C ARG A 70 3.01 9.08 16.66
N GLY A 71 1.75 9.03 17.06
CA GLY A 71 0.98 10.20 17.45
C GLY A 71 0.33 10.99 16.32
N LEU A 72 0.45 10.56 15.04
CA LEU A 72 -0.25 11.24 13.94
C LEU A 72 -1.76 10.98 14.08
N PRO A 73 -2.62 12.02 14.19
CA PRO A 73 -4.06 11.86 14.24
C PRO A 73 -4.59 11.44 12.85
N VAL A 74 -4.83 10.14 12.66
CA VAL A 74 -5.36 9.59 11.41
C VAL A 74 -6.84 9.27 11.58
N ARG A 75 -7.67 9.72 10.61
CA ARG A 75 -9.08 9.34 10.47
C ARG A 75 -9.30 8.66 9.13
N ALA A 76 -9.83 7.46 9.13
CA ALA A 76 -10.14 6.72 7.92
C ALA A 76 -11.57 7.03 7.44
N TYR A 77 -11.70 7.33 6.13
CA TYR A 77 -12.99 7.54 5.47
C TYR A 77 -13.14 6.52 4.36
N THR A 78 -14.20 5.72 4.41
CA THR A 78 -14.41 4.68 3.40
C THR A 78 -15.61 4.96 2.52
N MET A 79 -15.42 4.75 1.21
CA MET A 79 -16.48 4.94 0.21
C MET A 79 -17.57 3.89 0.33
N TYR A 80 -17.20 2.69 0.80
CA TYR A 80 -18.11 1.57 1.01
C TYR A 80 -18.22 1.18 2.49
N GLY A 81 -19.03 0.16 2.78
CA GLY A 81 -19.27 -0.32 4.14
C GLY A 81 -18.12 -1.14 4.73
N LYS A 82 -18.42 -1.91 5.77
CA LYS A 82 -17.47 -2.80 6.44
C LYS A 82 -17.35 -4.13 5.68
N SER A 83 -16.12 -4.57 5.42
CA SER A 83 -15.83 -5.91 4.88
C SER A 83 -14.68 -6.53 5.67
N LEU A 84 -14.97 -7.54 6.50
CA LEU A 84 -13.98 -8.21 7.35
C LEU A 84 -13.67 -9.64 6.89
N SER A 85 -14.19 -10.07 5.74
CA SER A 85 -13.90 -11.39 5.20
C SER A 85 -12.41 -11.54 4.89
N GLY A 86 -11.78 -12.59 5.41
CA GLY A 86 -10.35 -12.84 5.22
C GLY A 86 -9.40 -11.89 5.96
N CYS A 87 -9.91 -10.97 6.79
CA CYS A 87 -9.06 -10.11 7.62
C CYS A 87 -8.42 -10.89 8.77
N SER A 88 -7.18 -10.51 9.13
CA SER A 88 -6.48 -11.01 10.31
C SER A 88 -7.22 -10.60 11.60
N GLU A 89 -6.86 -11.24 12.72
CA GLU A 89 -7.44 -10.91 14.02
C GLU A 89 -7.15 -9.46 14.43
N GLU A 90 -5.94 -8.98 14.18
CA GLU A 90 -5.54 -7.58 14.42
C GLU A 90 -6.43 -6.60 13.64
N MET A 91 -6.68 -6.86 12.36
CA MET A 91 -7.56 -6.03 11.53
C MET A 91 -9.02 -6.05 12.02
N ARG A 92 -9.50 -7.17 12.53
CA ARG A 92 -10.87 -7.28 13.07
C ARG A 92 -11.04 -6.53 14.38
N LYS A 93 -9.99 -6.48 15.21
CA LYS A 93 -9.95 -5.80 16.51
C LYS A 93 -9.64 -4.31 16.41
N PHE A 94 -9.42 -3.77 15.22
CA PHE A 94 -9.10 -2.36 15.04
C PHE A 94 -10.24 -1.45 15.50
N THR A 95 -9.96 -0.55 16.44
CA THR A 95 -10.92 0.37 17.08
C THR A 95 -10.68 1.84 16.73
N GLY A 96 -9.74 2.13 15.81
CA GLY A 96 -9.46 3.51 15.40
C GLY A 96 -10.65 4.18 14.67
N PRO A 97 -10.62 5.50 14.52
CA PRO A 97 -11.72 6.27 13.95
C PRO A 97 -11.92 5.96 12.46
N VAL A 98 -13.04 5.35 12.10
CA VAL A 98 -13.43 5.02 10.73
C VAL A 98 -14.83 5.51 10.43
N GLU A 99 -14.96 6.52 9.59
CA GLU A 99 -16.25 6.98 9.05
C GLU A 99 -16.55 6.20 7.76
N ARG A 100 -17.71 5.54 7.72
CA ARG A 100 -18.15 4.73 6.59
C ARG A 100 -19.30 5.43 5.88
N MET A 101 -19.05 5.89 4.65
CA MET A 101 -20.12 6.51 3.85
C MET A 101 -21.12 5.46 3.35
N GLY A 102 -20.64 4.37 2.76
CA GLY A 102 -21.45 3.24 2.34
C GLY A 102 -22.51 3.58 1.28
N VAL A 103 -23.14 2.56 0.71
CA VAL A 103 -24.26 2.75 -0.25
C VAL A 103 -25.48 3.34 0.48
N GLY A 104 -25.71 3.02 1.75
CA GLY A 104 -26.74 3.64 2.59
C GLY A 104 -26.55 5.14 2.81
N GLY A 105 -25.36 5.67 2.54
CA GLY A 105 -25.04 7.11 2.59
C GLY A 105 -25.45 7.91 1.35
N THR A 106 -26.07 7.30 0.33
CA THR A 106 -26.41 7.96 -0.95
C THR A 106 -27.24 9.24 -0.74
N VAL A 107 -28.20 9.22 0.19
CA VAL A 107 -29.01 10.40 0.52
C VAL A 107 -28.14 11.52 1.13
N ARG A 108 -27.19 11.17 1.98
CA ARG A 108 -26.24 12.14 2.57
C ARG A 108 -25.34 12.74 1.49
N ILE A 109 -24.86 11.92 0.57
CA ILE A 109 -24.03 12.34 -0.58
C ILE A 109 -24.82 13.30 -1.49
N LEU A 110 -26.06 12.95 -1.85
CA LEU A 110 -26.92 13.81 -2.67
C LEU A 110 -27.22 15.14 -1.99
N ARG A 111 -27.52 15.12 -0.70
CA ARG A 111 -27.74 16.36 0.09
C ARG A 111 -26.47 17.22 0.14
N ALA A 112 -25.30 16.64 0.31
CA ALA A 112 -24.03 17.36 0.30
C ALA A 112 -23.76 17.98 -1.09
N PHE A 113 -24.04 17.26 -2.17
CA PHE A 113 -23.95 17.77 -3.54
C PHE A 113 -24.88 18.96 -3.76
N ILE A 114 -26.16 18.85 -3.38
CA ILE A 114 -27.14 19.95 -3.51
C ILE A 114 -26.70 21.18 -2.72
N ARG A 115 -26.22 21.00 -1.49
CA ARG A 115 -25.68 22.10 -0.68
C ARG A 115 -24.45 22.76 -1.34
N ALA A 116 -23.53 21.97 -1.87
CA ALA A 116 -22.36 22.50 -2.57
C ALA A 116 -22.77 23.28 -3.83
N LEU A 117 -23.75 22.76 -4.59
CA LEU A 117 -24.28 23.39 -5.79
C LEU A 117 -24.98 24.72 -5.47
N SER A 118 -25.80 24.79 -4.41
CA SER A 118 -26.49 26.01 -4.00
C SER A 118 -25.53 27.10 -3.51
N ARG A 119 -24.42 26.71 -2.86
CA ARG A 119 -23.42 27.66 -2.31
C ARG A 119 -22.44 28.17 -3.38
N ASN A 120 -22.00 27.31 -4.29
CA ASN A 120 -20.93 27.61 -5.25
C ASN A 120 -21.16 26.94 -6.60
N PRO A 121 -22.21 27.34 -7.35
CA PRO A 121 -22.61 26.66 -8.59
C PRO A 121 -21.52 26.64 -9.65
N LEU A 122 -20.75 27.71 -9.82
CA LEU A 122 -19.67 27.79 -10.80
C LEU A 122 -18.52 26.82 -10.46
N LYS A 123 -18.18 26.70 -9.19
CA LYS A 123 -17.13 25.75 -8.73
C LYS A 123 -17.56 24.31 -8.94
N VAL A 124 -18.80 23.99 -8.56
CA VAL A 124 -19.37 22.65 -8.76
C VAL A 124 -19.47 22.33 -10.26
N TRP A 125 -19.94 23.28 -11.09
CA TRP A 125 -19.98 23.09 -12.53
C TRP A 125 -18.58 22.83 -13.13
N GLY A 126 -17.56 23.59 -12.69
CA GLY A 126 -16.18 23.38 -13.10
C GLY A 126 -15.64 21.99 -12.73
N LEU A 127 -15.98 21.48 -11.53
CA LEU A 127 -15.65 20.12 -11.11
C LEU A 127 -16.38 19.07 -11.94
N MET A 128 -17.69 19.25 -12.14
CA MET A 128 -18.52 18.36 -12.97
C MET A 128 -17.97 18.25 -14.39
N ARG A 129 -17.66 19.39 -15.01
CA ARG A 129 -17.07 19.41 -16.35
C ARG A 129 -15.77 18.61 -16.43
N LYS A 130 -14.89 18.75 -15.46
CA LYS A 130 -13.63 17.97 -15.41
C LYS A 130 -13.87 16.50 -15.08
N GLY A 131 -14.76 16.20 -14.13
CA GLY A 131 -15.02 14.85 -13.65
C GLY A 131 -15.86 13.98 -14.58
N PHE A 132 -16.80 14.54 -15.34
CA PHE A 132 -17.71 13.78 -16.20
C PHE A 132 -17.33 13.82 -17.70
N PHE A 133 -16.71 14.90 -18.17
CA PHE A 133 -16.39 15.07 -19.58
C PHE A 133 -14.93 14.81 -19.92
N HIS A 134 -14.14 14.26 -18.97
CA HIS A 134 -12.79 13.84 -19.30
C HIS A 134 -12.79 12.51 -20.06
N ARG A 135 -11.71 12.27 -20.77
CA ARG A 135 -11.55 11.06 -21.60
C ARG A 135 -11.26 9.85 -20.69
N MET A 136 -12.31 9.13 -20.34
CA MET A 136 -12.17 7.88 -19.58
C MET A 136 -11.51 6.80 -20.44
N ARG A 137 -10.37 6.30 -19.98
CA ARG A 137 -9.62 5.24 -20.67
C ARG A 137 -9.93 3.85 -20.10
N ASN A 138 -10.42 3.79 -18.88
CA ASN A 138 -10.73 2.53 -18.21
C ASN A 138 -12.22 2.44 -17.85
N MET A 139 -12.97 1.75 -18.70
CA MET A 139 -14.41 1.55 -18.50
C MET A 139 -14.74 0.65 -17.30
N GLU A 140 -13.81 -0.22 -16.88
CA GLU A 140 -14.02 -1.10 -15.71
C GLU A 140 -14.13 -0.31 -14.39
N SER A 141 -13.47 0.84 -14.30
CA SER A 141 -13.48 1.70 -13.12
C SER A 141 -14.48 2.85 -13.19
N LEU A 142 -15.26 2.97 -14.27
CA LEU A 142 -16.16 4.10 -14.49
C LEU A 142 -17.16 4.29 -13.35
N GLY A 143 -17.88 3.22 -12.98
CA GLY A 143 -18.90 3.28 -11.92
C GLY A 143 -18.29 3.64 -10.56
N GLU A 144 -17.13 3.08 -10.23
CA GLU A 144 -16.40 3.39 -9.00
C GLU A 144 -15.95 4.84 -8.96
N ASN A 145 -15.38 5.35 -10.08
CA ASN A 145 -14.92 6.73 -10.16
C ASN A 145 -16.08 7.74 -10.05
N LEU A 146 -17.22 7.46 -10.68
CA LEU A 146 -18.43 8.30 -10.55
C LEU A 146 -18.96 8.30 -9.11
N TRP A 147 -19.01 7.12 -8.47
CA TRP A 147 -19.40 7.00 -7.08
C TRP A 147 -18.46 7.81 -6.18
N CYS A 148 -17.14 7.64 -6.33
CA CYS A 148 -16.15 8.35 -5.55
C CYS A 148 -16.16 9.86 -5.81
N PHE A 149 -16.39 10.29 -7.04
CA PHE A 149 -16.57 11.70 -7.37
C PHE A 149 -17.73 12.32 -6.59
N MET A 150 -18.90 11.66 -6.58
CA MET A 150 -20.05 12.12 -5.82
C MET A 150 -19.82 12.06 -4.32
N ALA A 151 -19.18 11.00 -3.81
CA ALA A 151 -18.83 10.87 -2.40
C ALA A 151 -17.86 11.96 -1.91
N GLY A 152 -17.06 12.54 -2.82
CA GLY A 152 -16.18 13.67 -2.52
C GLY A 152 -16.90 14.91 -1.98
N PHE A 153 -18.16 15.13 -2.33
CA PHE A 153 -18.96 16.23 -1.77
C PHE A 153 -19.27 16.01 -0.28
N LEU A 154 -19.65 14.80 0.11
CA LEU A 154 -19.85 14.46 1.52
C LEU A 154 -18.53 14.43 2.27
N LEU A 155 -17.45 13.88 1.66
CA LEU A 155 -16.11 13.88 2.25
C LEU A 155 -15.64 15.30 2.59
N ALA A 156 -15.94 16.30 1.74
CA ALA A 156 -15.63 17.70 2.01
C ALA A 156 -16.23 18.18 3.34
N GLU A 157 -17.53 17.92 3.57
CA GLU A 157 -18.22 18.30 4.81
C GLU A 157 -17.64 17.55 6.03
N LEU A 158 -17.36 16.25 5.87
CA LEU A 158 -16.78 15.43 6.93
C LEU A 158 -15.38 15.90 7.31
N CYS A 159 -14.52 16.21 6.33
CA CYS A 159 -13.18 16.71 6.60
C CYS A 159 -13.18 18.05 7.33
N VAL A 160 -14.11 18.97 6.99
CA VAL A 160 -14.25 20.24 7.71
C VAL A 160 -14.75 20.00 9.13
N ARG A 161 -15.80 19.19 9.32
CA ARG A 161 -16.33 18.81 10.64
C ARG A 161 -15.25 18.26 11.57
N ASP A 162 -14.39 17.42 11.03
CA ASP A 162 -13.39 16.67 11.80
C ASP A 162 -12.03 17.40 11.92
N GLY A 163 -11.95 18.64 11.46
CA GLY A 163 -10.74 19.46 11.56
C GLY A 163 -9.55 18.93 10.76
N VAL A 164 -9.80 18.23 9.67
CA VAL A 164 -8.76 17.65 8.82
C VAL A 164 -7.87 18.74 8.22
N LYS A 165 -6.55 18.52 8.27
CA LYS A 165 -5.54 19.45 7.74
C LYS A 165 -4.84 18.91 6.47
N LEU A 166 -4.95 17.62 6.19
CA LEU A 166 -4.45 16.97 4.97
C LEU A 166 -5.36 15.81 4.60
N ILE A 167 -5.77 15.74 3.34
CA ILE A 167 -6.53 14.60 2.82
C ILE A 167 -5.53 13.71 2.06
N HIS A 168 -5.38 12.46 2.48
CA HIS A 168 -4.51 11.50 1.79
C HIS A 168 -5.31 10.30 1.26
N SER A 169 -5.10 9.97 -0.01
CA SER A 169 -5.59 8.73 -0.60
C SER A 169 -4.43 7.76 -0.82
N PRO A 170 -4.44 6.56 -0.24
CA PRO A 170 -3.41 5.56 -0.50
C PRO A 170 -3.53 4.87 -1.87
N TRP A 171 -4.46 5.31 -2.72
CA TRP A 171 -4.67 4.90 -4.09
C TRP A 171 -4.92 6.10 -4.99
N ALA A 172 -4.44 6.05 -6.26
CA ALA A 172 -4.57 7.14 -7.22
C ALA A 172 -5.91 7.15 -8.00
N ASN A 173 -6.70 6.07 -7.90
CA ASN A 173 -8.00 5.91 -8.58
C ASN A 173 -9.17 6.57 -7.81
N GLY A 174 -10.32 5.93 -7.71
CA GLY A 174 -11.55 6.44 -7.11
C GLY A 174 -11.36 7.21 -5.79
N PRO A 175 -10.68 6.66 -4.76
CA PRO A 175 -10.43 7.38 -3.52
C PRO A 175 -9.69 8.70 -3.69
N ALA A 176 -8.70 8.79 -4.61
CA ALA A 176 -8.03 10.04 -4.94
C ALA A 176 -8.96 11.02 -5.67
N THR A 177 -9.91 10.53 -6.45
CA THR A 177 -10.94 11.36 -7.08
C THR A 177 -11.85 12.01 -6.02
N ALA A 178 -12.30 11.24 -5.00
CA ALA A 178 -13.06 11.80 -3.88
C ALA A 178 -12.25 12.83 -3.09
N SER A 179 -10.97 12.53 -2.82
CA SER A 179 -10.04 13.43 -2.13
C SER A 179 -9.80 14.72 -2.90
N TRP A 180 -9.64 14.64 -4.21
CA TRP A 180 -9.48 15.78 -5.10
C TRP A 180 -10.71 16.68 -5.11
N VAL A 181 -11.92 16.11 -5.21
CA VAL A 181 -13.19 16.86 -5.12
C VAL A 181 -13.30 17.56 -3.77
N ALA A 182 -13.06 16.84 -2.66
CA ALA A 182 -13.11 17.42 -1.32
C ALA A 182 -12.10 18.55 -1.14
N SER A 183 -10.86 18.37 -1.58
CA SER A 183 -9.81 19.40 -1.55
C SER A 183 -10.22 20.66 -2.34
N ARG A 184 -10.72 20.48 -3.55
CA ARG A 184 -11.18 21.61 -4.39
C ARG A 184 -12.35 22.36 -3.77
N LEU A 185 -13.22 21.69 -3.02
CA LEU A 185 -14.35 22.34 -2.34
C LEU A 185 -13.92 23.10 -1.09
N THR A 186 -13.04 22.51 -0.28
CA THR A 186 -12.71 23.03 1.05
C THR A 186 -11.44 23.88 1.10
N GLY A 187 -10.52 23.72 0.15
CA GLY A 187 -9.17 24.28 0.21
C GLY A 187 -8.21 23.49 1.10
N ILE A 188 -8.65 22.39 1.73
CA ILE A 188 -7.75 21.47 2.44
C ILE A 188 -6.82 20.81 1.40
N PRO A 189 -5.48 20.83 1.60
CA PRO A 189 -4.57 20.21 0.67
C PRO A 189 -4.81 18.69 0.62
N PHE A 190 -4.57 18.09 -0.56
CA PHE A 190 -4.64 16.64 -0.69
C PHE A 190 -3.35 16.07 -1.27
N ALA A 191 -3.11 14.81 -0.96
CA ALA A 191 -2.02 14.01 -1.49
C ALA A 191 -2.55 12.61 -1.83
N PHE A 192 -1.82 11.90 -2.66
CA PHE A 192 -2.15 10.50 -2.94
C PHE A 192 -0.91 9.62 -3.10
N THR A 193 -1.10 8.31 -2.93
CA THR A 193 -0.10 7.31 -3.26
C THR A 193 -0.49 6.62 -4.55
N GLY A 194 0.39 6.67 -5.56
CA GLY A 194 0.27 5.88 -6.79
C GLY A 194 1.09 4.60 -6.67
N ARG A 195 0.47 3.43 -6.95
CA ARG A 195 1.14 2.15 -6.76
C ARG A 195 1.52 1.48 -8.08
N ALA A 196 0.62 0.94 -8.82
CA ALA A 196 0.84 0.46 -10.20
C ALA A 196 -0.52 0.21 -10.87
N GLY A 197 -1.37 -0.66 -10.32
CA GLY A 197 -2.68 -0.96 -10.86
C GLY A 197 -3.66 0.21 -10.86
N ASP A 198 -3.31 1.31 -10.22
CA ASP A 198 -4.09 2.54 -10.12
C ASP A 198 -3.51 3.73 -10.92
N ILE A 199 -2.30 3.59 -11.46
CA ILE A 199 -1.65 4.67 -12.24
C ILE A 199 -1.36 4.29 -13.70
N TYR A 200 -1.10 3.02 -14.00
CA TYR A 200 -0.81 2.60 -15.37
C TYR A 200 -2.07 2.43 -16.22
N PRO A 201 -3.16 1.81 -15.74
CA PRO A 201 -4.44 1.88 -16.41
C PRO A 201 -5.14 3.20 -16.04
N GLU A 202 -4.69 4.30 -16.66
CA GLU A 202 -5.14 5.66 -16.35
C GLU A 202 -6.66 5.79 -16.26
N ASP A 203 -7.15 6.41 -15.19
CA ASP A 203 -8.57 6.71 -14.99
C ASP A 203 -9.03 7.99 -15.73
N GLY A 204 -8.11 8.71 -16.35
CA GLY A 204 -8.34 9.93 -17.11
C GLY A 204 -8.22 11.23 -16.30
N LEU A 205 -8.19 11.17 -14.96
CA LEU A 205 -8.03 12.33 -14.07
C LEU A 205 -6.64 12.44 -13.43
N LEU A 206 -5.70 11.58 -13.81
CA LEU A 206 -4.39 11.54 -13.17
C LEU A 206 -3.61 12.85 -13.31
N ARG A 207 -3.78 13.58 -14.44
CA ARG A 207 -3.16 14.90 -14.66
C ARG A 207 -3.73 15.95 -13.72
N GLU A 208 -5.04 16.04 -13.59
CA GLU A 208 -5.73 16.98 -12.71
C GLU A 208 -5.37 16.73 -11.26
N LYS A 209 -5.39 15.47 -10.85
CA LYS A 209 -4.98 15.05 -9.50
C LYS A 209 -3.52 15.38 -9.23
N SER A 210 -2.61 15.08 -10.16
CA SER A 210 -1.18 15.37 -10.00
C SER A 210 -0.88 16.87 -9.97
N ALA A 211 -1.60 17.68 -10.77
CA ALA A 211 -1.44 19.13 -10.76
C ALA A 211 -1.85 19.75 -9.41
N ASP A 212 -2.96 19.30 -8.85
CA ASP A 212 -3.54 19.86 -7.62
C ASP A 212 -2.99 19.22 -6.34
N ALA A 213 -2.31 18.06 -6.41
CA ALA A 213 -1.75 17.40 -5.25
C ALA A 213 -0.64 18.21 -4.60
N LEU A 214 -0.63 18.25 -3.27
CA LEU A 214 0.46 18.81 -2.46
C LEU A 214 1.75 18.02 -2.67
N PHE A 215 1.65 16.70 -2.56
CA PHE A 215 2.68 15.74 -2.93
C PHE A 215 2.07 14.43 -3.45
N ILE A 216 2.87 13.64 -4.12
CA ILE A 216 2.53 12.33 -4.63
C ILE A 216 3.55 11.34 -4.10
N ARG A 217 3.10 10.33 -3.37
CA ARG A 217 3.96 9.22 -2.95
C ARG A 217 3.86 8.08 -3.93
N THR A 218 4.92 7.30 -4.06
CA THR A 218 4.91 5.99 -4.69
C THR A 218 5.84 5.02 -3.95
N ASN A 219 5.66 3.73 -4.18
CA ASN A 219 6.37 2.67 -3.46
C ASN A 219 7.54 2.05 -4.25
N ASN A 220 7.93 2.67 -5.37
CA ASN A 220 9.09 2.28 -6.17
C ASN A 220 9.53 3.41 -7.11
N HIS A 221 10.75 3.38 -7.60
CA HIS A 221 11.30 4.41 -8.49
C HIS A 221 10.78 4.33 -9.93
N ALA A 222 10.40 3.16 -10.41
CA ALA A 222 9.79 3.00 -11.72
C ALA A 222 8.50 3.83 -11.85
N ASN A 223 7.69 3.85 -10.79
CA ASN A 223 6.48 4.66 -10.71
C ASN A 223 6.78 6.18 -10.62
N VAL A 224 7.91 6.58 -10.00
CA VAL A 224 8.31 8.00 -9.97
C VAL A 224 8.45 8.55 -11.38
N SER A 225 9.21 7.85 -12.23
CA SER A 225 9.43 8.24 -13.61
C SER A 225 8.11 8.31 -14.42
N TRP A 226 7.15 7.45 -14.11
CA TRP A 226 5.83 7.47 -14.72
C TRP A 226 4.99 8.64 -14.25
N LEU A 227 4.85 8.85 -12.94
CA LEU A 227 4.01 9.88 -12.33
C LEU A 227 4.49 11.31 -12.65
N ARG A 228 5.80 11.53 -12.76
CA ARG A 228 6.37 12.82 -13.17
C ARG A 228 5.84 13.32 -14.50
N LYS A 229 5.46 12.43 -15.43
CA LYS A 229 4.85 12.79 -16.74
C LYS A 229 3.47 13.46 -16.63
N PHE A 230 2.81 13.32 -15.48
CA PHE A 230 1.49 13.90 -15.19
C PHE A 230 1.57 15.16 -14.34
N CYS A 231 2.73 15.47 -13.78
CA CYS A 231 2.94 16.72 -13.06
C CYS A 231 3.07 17.90 -14.02
N PRO A 232 2.67 19.10 -13.61
CA PRO A 232 3.01 20.33 -14.34
C PRO A 232 4.54 20.48 -14.43
N VAL A 233 5.00 21.12 -15.52
CA VAL A 233 6.42 21.39 -15.72
C VAL A 233 6.97 22.19 -14.53
N GLY A 234 8.10 21.73 -13.99
CA GLY A 234 8.74 22.32 -12.81
C GLY A 234 8.14 21.88 -11.46
N GLN A 235 7.15 20.98 -11.44
CA GLN A 235 6.54 20.44 -10.22
C GLN A 235 6.81 18.95 -10.03
N GLU A 236 7.73 18.35 -10.76
CA GLU A 236 8.09 16.94 -10.70
C GLU A 236 8.69 16.56 -9.34
N TYR A 237 9.19 17.54 -8.57
CA TYR A 237 9.70 17.38 -7.21
C TYR A 237 8.65 16.89 -6.21
N LYS A 238 7.36 17.06 -6.51
CA LYS A 238 6.25 16.57 -5.68
C LYS A 238 6.19 15.04 -5.58
N VAL A 239 6.86 14.31 -6.49
CA VAL A 239 6.80 12.85 -6.55
C VAL A 239 7.92 12.24 -5.74
N HIS A 240 7.55 11.54 -4.65
CA HIS A 240 8.46 10.94 -3.69
C HIS A 240 8.34 9.41 -3.71
N ALA A 241 9.48 8.71 -3.77
CA ALA A 241 9.55 7.28 -3.56
C ALA A 241 9.75 7.00 -2.07
N ILE A 242 8.75 6.36 -1.43
CA ILE A 242 8.86 5.83 -0.07
C ILE A 242 8.29 4.42 -0.12
N TYR A 243 9.15 3.42 0.08
CA TYR A 243 8.77 2.01 0.02
C TYR A 243 7.75 1.65 1.10
N ASN A 244 7.04 0.55 0.88
CA ASN A 244 6.19 -0.01 1.93
C ASN A 244 7.06 -0.48 3.09
N SER A 245 6.52 -0.39 4.31
CA SER A 245 7.22 -0.90 5.49
C SER A 245 6.90 -2.38 5.69
N LEU A 246 7.93 -3.18 5.93
CA LEU A 246 7.79 -4.58 6.33
C LEU A 246 8.14 -4.75 7.81
N THR A 247 7.49 -5.72 8.43
CA THR A 247 7.89 -6.21 9.74
C THR A 247 8.68 -7.50 9.53
N PHE A 248 9.98 -7.41 9.70
CA PHE A 248 10.84 -8.58 9.68
C PHE A 248 10.73 -9.30 11.03
N THR A 249 9.96 -10.37 11.07
CA THR A 249 9.98 -11.26 12.22
C THR A 249 10.97 -12.37 11.90
N PRO A 250 12.07 -12.51 12.65
CA PRO A 250 12.99 -13.64 12.50
C PRO A 250 12.33 -14.89 13.07
N LYS A 251 11.32 -15.41 12.41
CA LYS A 251 10.76 -16.73 12.72
C LYS A 251 11.52 -17.75 11.90
N GLY A 252 12.47 -18.42 12.57
CA GLY A 252 13.19 -19.56 12.04
C GLY A 252 14.30 -19.19 11.04
N GLN A 253 15.40 -19.90 11.12
CA GLN A 253 16.38 -19.94 10.03
C GLN A 253 15.76 -20.77 8.93
N CYS A 254 15.30 -20.13 7.84
CA CYS A 254 15.10 -20.84 6.60
C CYS A 254 16.48 -21.13 6.01
N ALA A 255 17.15 -22.11 6.53
CA ALA A 255 18.09 -22.85 5.72
C ALA A 255 17.24 -23.73 4.81
N VAL A 256 16.95 -23.24 3.61
CA VAL A 256 16.22 -24.02 2.62
C VAL A 256 17.10 -25.19 2.24
N SER A 257 16.83 -26.34 2.86
CA SER A 257 17.43 -27.60 2.43
C SER A 257 16.75 -28.02 1.14
N MET A 258 17.10 -27.39 0.02
CA MET A 258 16.58 -27.72 -1.32
C MET A 258 16.88 -29.20 -1.62
N ARG A 259 15.88 -30.05 -1.53
CA ARG A 259 15.94 -31.49 -1.83
C ARG A 259 14.81 -31.88 -2.76
N PRO A 260 15.06 -32.78 -3.71
CA PRO A 260 13.99 -33.27 -4.58
C PRO A 260 12.93 -34.07 -3.77
N PRO A 261 11.63 -33.96 -4.11
CA PRO A 261 11.09 -33.04 -5.12
C PRO A 261 11.11 -31.60 -4.62
N TYR A 262 11.66 -30.69 -5.45
CA TYR A 262 11.75 -29.27 -5.10
C TYR A 262 10.37 -28.61 -5.07
N ARG A 263 10.06 -27.91 -4.00
CA ARG A 263 8.74 -27.33 -3.74
C ARG A 263 8.74 -25.85 -4.11
N LEU A 264 8.08 -25.53 -5.21
CA LEU A 264 7.94 -24.17 -5.72
C LEU A 264 6.68 -23.54 -5.10
N LEU A 265 6.76 -22.27 -4.73
CA LEU A 265 5.63 -21.48 -4.24
C LEU A 265 5.34 -20.33 -5.20
N ALA A 266 4.06 -20.09 -5.47
CA ALA A 266 3.60 -18.87 -6.11
C ALA A 266 2.36 -18.35 -5.36
N VAL A 267 2.34 -17.07 -5.02
CA VAL A 267 1.29 -16.47 -4.19
C VAL A 267 0.76 -15.21 -4.84
N GLY A 268 -0.54 -15.10 -4.99
CA GLY A 268 -1.14 -13.88 -5.48
C GLY A 268 -2.58 -14.02 -5.95
N ARG A 269 -3.23 -12.88 -6.18
CA ARG A 269 -4.57 -12.86 -6.75
C ARG A 269 -4.56 -13.47 -8.15
N PHE A 270 -5.48 -14.37 -8.46
CA PHE A 270 -5.60 -14.98 -9.79
C PHE A 270 -6.15 -13.95 -10.79
N ALA A 271 -5.25 -13.10 -11.26
CA ALA A 271 -5.50 -11.97 -12.13
C ALA A 271 -4.54 -11.97 -13.33
N ARG A 272 -4.87 -11.17 -14.33
CA ARG A 272 -4.14 -11.07 -15.61
C ARG A 272 -2.69 -10.62 -15.46
N THR A 273 -2.36 -9.84 -14.42
CA THR A 273 -1.01 -9.30 -14.20
C THR A 273 -0.05 -10.27 -13.54
N LYS A 274 -0.54 -11.39 -13.00
CA LYS A 274 0.28 -12.35 -12.22
C LYS A 274 1.04 -13.39 -13.06
N GLY A 275 0.78 -13.49 -14.36
CA GLY A 275 1.51 -14.37 -15.28
C GLY A 275 1.44 -15.86 -14.96
N PHE A 276 0.50 -16.32 -14.14
CA PHE A 276 0.37 -17.74 -13.76
C PHE A 276 0.16 -18.70 -14.93
N PRO A 277 -0.45 -18.33 -16.07
CA PRO A 277 -0.44 -19.18 -17.26
C PRO A 277 0.98 -19.51 -17.76
N ASP A 278 1.90 -18.54 -17.72
CA ASP A 278 3.29 -18.76 -18.13
C ASP A 278 4.00 -19.70 -17.15
N LEU A 279 3.71 -19.59 -15.85
CA LEU A 279 4.21 -20.52 -14.83
C LEU A 279 3.72 -21.95 -15.07
N LEU A 280 2.42 -22.15 -15.34
CA LEU A 280 1.89 -23.47 -15.64
C LEU A 280 2.54 -24.05 -16.92
N SER A 281 2.80 -23.23 -17.92
CA SER A 281 3.53 -23.66 -19.13
C SER A 281 4.98 -24.04 -18.81
N ALA A 282 5.65 -23.31 -17.92
CA ALA A 282 7.00 -23.65 -17.44
C ALA A 282 7.00 -24.95 -16.65
N MET A 283 6.01 -25.19 -15.79
CA MET A 283 5.85 -26.47 -15.05
C MET A 283 5.66 -27.66 -15.99
N ALA A 284 4.88 -27.50 -17.07
CA ALA A 284 4.71 -28.55 -18.06
C ALA A 284 6.01 -28.86 -18.82
N ARG A 285 6.87 -27.86 -19.00
CA ARG A 285 8.20 -28.06 -19.58
C ARG A 285 9.13 -28.81 -18.62
N LEU A 286 9.20 -28.38 -17.35
CA LEU A 286 10.00 -29.04 -16.32
C LEU A 286 9.59 -30.51 -16.12
N GLN A 287 8.28 -30.79 -16.15
CA GLN A 287 7.76 -32.16 -16.07
C GLN A 287 8.23 -33.02 -17.25
N ARG A 288 8.18 -32.52 -18.47
CA ARG A 288 8.69 -33.23 -19.68
C ARG A 288 10.20 -33.47 -19.65
N GLU A 289 10.93 -32.56 -19.00
CA GLU A 289 12.38 -32.66 -18.79
C GLU A 289 12.73 -33.52 -17.56
N ASN A 290 11.74 -34.13 -16.91
CA ASN A 290 11.87 -34.94 -15.69
C ASN A 290 12.57 -34.22 -14.53
N VAL A 291 12.47 -32.89 -14.44
CA VAL A 291 12.94 -32.14 -13.28
C VAL A 291 11.98 -32.39 -12.13
N PRO A 292 12.45 -32.90 -10.97
CA PRO A 292 11.57 -33.29 -9.86
C PRO A 292 11.07 -32.07 -9.07
N VAL A 293 10.07 -31.37 -9.62
CA VAL A 293 9.49 -30.17 -9.02
C VAL A 293 8.00 -30.34 -8.74
N SER A 294 7.52 -29.67 -7.70
CA SER A 294 6.10 -29.48 -7.44
C SER A 294 5.81 -27.98 -7.26
N LEU A 295 4.57 -27.55 -7.49
CA LEU A 295 4.15 -26.16 -7.36
C LEU A 295 2.94 -26.06 -6.46
N THR A 296 3.02 -25.21 -5.43
CA THR A 296 1.85 -24.72 -4.69
C THR A 296 1.49 -23.33 -5.18
N LEU A 297 0.33 -23.19 -5.83
CA LEU A 297 -0.19 -21.95 -6.35
C LEU A 297 -1.29 -21.41 -5.42
N VAL A 298 -0.92 -20.49 -4.53
CA VAL A 298 -1.79 -19.91 -3.49
C VAL A 298 -2.48 -18.67 -4.01
N GLY A 299 -3.79 -18.61 -3.82
CA GLY A 299 -4.59 -17.44 -4.15
C GLY A 299 -5.97 -17.76 -4.67
N ASN A 300 -6.70 -16.70 -5.00
CA ASN A 300 -8.03 -16.79 -5.61
C ASN A 300 -8.23 -15.59 -6.55
N GLY A 301 -9.29 -15.62 -7.36
CA GLY A 301 -9.61 -14.50 -8.26
C GLY A 301 -10.35 -14.96 -9.53
N ARG A 302 -10.64 -13.98 -10.38
CA ARG A 302 -11.46 -14.20 -11.60
C ARG A 302 -10.90 -15.28 -12.54
N TRP A 303 -9.60 -15.54 -12.47
CA TRP A 303 -8.92 -16.51 -13.34
C TRP A 303 -8.83 -17.93 -12.74
N ARG A 304 -9.44 -18.19 -11.57
CA ARG A 304 -9.34 -19.50 -10.90
C ARG A 304 -9.73 -20.66 -11.82
N LEU A 305 -10.91 -20.62 -12.42
CA LEU A 305 -11.39 -21.70 -13.30
C LEU A 305 -10.51 -21.84 -14.56
N LYS A 306 -10.06 -20.73 -15.12
CA LYS A 306 -9.13 -20.73 -16.27
C LYS A 306 -7.81 -21.43 -15.93
N LEU A 307 -7.23 -21.12 -14.78
CA LEU A 307 -5.96 -21.72 -14.34
C LEU A 307 -6.11 -23.19 -14.00
N MET A 308 -7.20 -23.59 -13.34
CA MET A 308 -7.51 -25.01 -13.09
C MET A 308 -7.67 -25.79 -14.39
N GLY A 309 -8.45 -25.29 -15.34
CA GLY A 309 -8.60 -25.92 -16.65
C GLY A 309 -7.29 -25.99 -17.46
N MET A 310 -6.42 -24.99 -17.32
CA MET A 310 -5.10 -25.03 -17.94
C MET A 310 -4.19 -26.06 -17.29
N ARG A 311 -4.13 -26.12 -15.95
CA ARG A 311 -3.42 -27.14 -15.18
C ARG A 311 -3.81 -28.56 -15.65
N ASP A 312 -5.13 -28.79 -15.76
CA ASP A 312 -5.69 -30.11 -16.10
C ASP A 312 -5.36 -30.50 -17.55
N ARG A 313 -5.47 -29.57 -18.50
CA ARG A 313 -5.09 -29.79 -19.91
C ARG A 313 -3.60 -30.04 -20.11
N LEU A 314 -2.74 -29.46 -19.29
CA LEU A 314 -1.30 -29.66 -19.31
C LEU A 314 -0.84 -30.92 -18.56
N GLY A 315 -1.77 -31.69 -17.97
CA GLY A 315 -1.44 -32.91 -17.22
C GLY A 315 -0.71 -32.65 -15.88
N LEU A 316 -0.92 -31.49 -15.27
CA LEU A 316 -0.13 -31.04 -14.09
C LEU A 316 -0.80 -31.34 -12.74
N LYS A 317 -1.92 -32.09 -12.71
CA LYS A 317 -2.68 -32.33 -11.46
C LYS A 317 -1.85 -32.94 -10.33
N SER A 318 -0.90 -33.82 -10.69
CA SER A 318 -0.05 -34.51 -9.71
C SER A 318 1.04 -33.63 -9.10
N ILE A 319 1.45 -32.55 -9.79
CA ILE A 319 2.58 -31.70 -9.37
C ILE A 319 2.18 -30.23 -9.11
N VAL A 320 0.93 -29.83 -9.43
CA VAL A 320 0.46 -28.45 -9.17
C VAL A 320 -0.73 -28.47 -8.24
N HIS A 321 -0.51 -28.04 -7.00
CA HIS A 321 -1.51 -27.90 -5.98
C HIS A 321 -2.07 -26.47 -5.91
N MET A 322 -3.39 -26.30 -5.82
CA MET A 322 -4.09 -25.01 -5.79
C MET A 322 -5.03 -24.92 -4.59
N PRO A 323 -4.53 -24.64 -3.38
CA PRO A 323 -5.31 -24.66 -2.13
C PRO A 323 -6.38 -23.56 -2.08
N GLY A 324 -6.28 -22.55 -2.90
CA GLY A 324 -7.15 -21.38 -2.86
C GLY A 324 -6.56 -20.22 -2.07
N PHE A 325 -7.41 -19.36 -1.54
CA PHE A 325 -7.01 -18.23 -0.72
C PHE A 325 -6.51 -18.70 0.66
N ILE A 326 -5.34 -18.24 1.04
CA ILE A 326 -4.75 -18.45 2.37
C ILE A 326 -4.61 -17.08 3.05
N PRO A 327 -5.05 -16.92 4.30
CA PRO A 327 -4.86 -15.71 5.08
C PRO A 327 -3.37 -15.35 5.22
N HIS A 328 -3.08 -14.04 5.27
CA HIS A 328 -1.70 -13.54 5.25
C HIS A 328 -0.83 -14.08 6.40
N ASP A 329 -1.40 -14.25 7.59
CA ASP A 329 -0.72 -14.79 8.77
C ASP A 329 -0.27 -16.25 8.61
N GLN A 330 -0.85 -17.00 7.70
CA GLN A 330 -0.48 -18.38 7.38
C GLN A 330 0.55 -18.48 6.24
N ILE A 331 0.76 -17.43 5.44
CA ILE A 331 1.69 -17.44 4.30
C ILE A 331 3.13 -17.70 4.73
N CYS A 332 3.51 -17.23 5.91
CA CYS A 332 4.83 -17.50 6.49
C CYS A 332 5.12 -19.01 6.60
N GLY A 333 4.14 -19.82 7.01
CA GLY A 333 4.26 -21.29 7.06
C GLY A 333 4.55 -21.88 5.68
N TYR A 334 3.86 -21.38 4.64
CA TYR A 334 4.12 -21.82 3.26
C TYR A 334 5.53 -21.44 2.79
N MET A 335 6.04 -20.26 3.17
CA MET A 335 7.41 -19.87 2.83
C MET A 335 8.46 -20.76 3.52
N LEU A 336 8.19 -21.22 4.74
CA LEU A 336 9.07 -22.14 5.47
C LEU A 336 9.05 -23.57 4.90
N ASP A 337 7.94 -23.97 4.28
CA ASP A 337 7.72 -25.31 3.75
C ASP A 337 8.09 -25.47 2.27
N HIS A 338 8.52 -24.40 1.59
CA HIS A 338 8.85 -24.42 0.16
C HIS A 338 10.28 -23.96 -0.10
N ASP A 339 10.83 -24.35 -1.24
CA ASP A 339 12.26 -24.18 -1.56
C ASP A 339 12.54 -22.88 -2.32
N MET A 340 11.58 -22.36 -3.09
CA MET A 340 11.72 -21.08 -3.81
C MET A 340 10.37 -20.44 -4.17
N LEU A 341 10.36 -19.12 -4.25
CA LEU A 341 9.22 -18.35 -4.74
C LEU A 341 9.34 -18.04 -6.23
N ILE A 342 8.24 -18.22 -6.98
CA ILE A 342 8.15 -17.85 -8.40
C ILE A 342 7.10 -16.76 -8.57
N MET A 343 7.51 -15.59 -9.08
CA MET A 343 6.62 -14.46 -9.35
C MET A 343 6.69 -14.00 -10.82
N PRO A 344 5.94 -14.64 -11.72
CA PRO A 344 6.02 -14.43 -13.16
C PRO A 344 5.12 -13.26 -13.63
N SER A 345 5.11 -12.15 -12.91
CA SER A 345 4.29 -10.97 -13.21
C SER A 345 4.43 -10.49 -14.65
N VAL A 346 3.35 -9.99 -15.25
CA VAL A 346 3.33 -9.49 -16.62
C VAL A 346 2.66 -8.14 -16.73
N VAL A 347 3.07 -7.35 -17.71
CA VAL A 347 2.37 -6.13 -18.12
C VAL A 347 1.18 -6.52 -18.99
N HIS A 348 -0.03 -6.15 -18.59
CA HIS A 348 -1.24 -6.38 -19.39
C HIS A 348 -1.39 -5.34 -20.51
N SER A 349 -2.21 -5.65 -21.51
CA SER A 349 -2.40 -4.80 -22.71
C SER A 349 -2.91 -3.39 -22.40
N ASN A 350 -3.64 -3.21 -21.30
CA ASN A 350 -4.11 -1.88 -20.84
C ASN A 350 -3.07 -1.13 -19.99
N GLY A 351 -1.83 -1.65 -19.88
CA GLY A 351 -0.76 -1.08 -19.06
C GLY A 351 -0.72 -1.58 -17.61
N ASP A 352 -1.77 -2.23 -17.12
CA ASP A 352 -1.85 -2.77 -15.75
C ASP A 352 -0.71 -3.76 -15.47
N ARG A 353 -0.07 -3.62 -14.32
CA ARG A 353 1.10 -4.40 -13.89
C ARG A 353 1.26 -4.42 -12.38
N ASP A 354 2.07 -5.32 -11.89
CA ASP A 354 2.52 -5.26 -10.50
C ASP A 354 3.58 -4.16 -10.33
N GLY A 355 3.60 -3.49 -9.18
CA GLY A 355 4.73 -2.64 -8.77
C GLY A 355 5.87 -3.50 -8.22
N ILE A 356 5.95 -3.63 -6.89
CA ILE A 356 6.75 -4.64 -6.20
C ILE A 356 5.77 -5.52 -5.43
N PRO A 357 5.56 -6.80 -5.82
CA PRO A 357 4.70 -7.70 -5.05
C PRO A 357 5.23 -7.93 -3.65
N ASN A 358 4.40 -7.69 -2.61
CA ASN A 358 4.83 -7.84 -1.21
C ASN A 358 5.40 -9.24 -0.92
N VAL A 359 4.87 -10.27 -1.56
CA VAL A 359 5.33 -11.66 -1.37
C VAL A 359 6.80 -11.88 -1.76
N ILE A 360 7.36 -11.10 -2.69
CA ILE A 360 8.80 -11.13 -3.03
C ILE A 360 9.62 -10.69 -1.82
N MET A 361 9.23 -9.57 -1.22
CA MET A 361 9.92 -9.01 -0.06
C MET A 361 9.79 -9.94 1.15
N GLU A 362 8.61 -10.53 1.33
CA GLU A 362 8.33 -11.50 2.39
C GLU A 362 9.17 -12.78 2.20
N ALA A 363 9.27 -13.33 0.99
CA ALA A 363 10.10 -14.49 0.70
C ALA A 363 11.59 -14.22 0.96
N LEU A 364 12.11 -13.09 0.46
CA LEU A 364 13.50 -12.70 0.71
C LEU A 364 13.78 -12.47 2.20
N SER A 365 12.82 -11.93 2.97
CA SER A 365 12.95 -11.78 4.41
C SER A 365 13.09 -13.13 5.15
N HIS A 366 12.59 -14.22 4.54
CA HIS A 366 12.74 -15.59 5.01
C HIS A 366 13.93 -16.33 4.38
N ARG A 367 14.85 -15.65 3.69
CA ARG A 367 15.95 -16.24 2.92
C ARG A 367 15.49 -17.28 1.89
N MET A 368 14.30 -17.10 1.37
CA MET A 368 13.74 -17.95 0.34
C MET A 368 14.24 -17.46 -1.03
N PRO A 369 14.89 -18.29 -1.85
CA PRO A 369 15.27 -17.95 -3.21
C PRO A 369 14.08 -17.48 -4.05
N VAL A 370 14.28 -16.46 -4.88
CA VAL A 370 13.21 -15.86 -5.68
C VAL A 370 13.57 -15.84 -7.15
N ILE A 371 12.66 -16.34 -7.99
CA ILE A 371 12.64 -16.13 -9.44
C ILE A 371 11.47 -15.22 -9.77
N ALA A 372 11.74 -14.11 -10.44
CA ALA A 372 10.70 -13.16 -10.83
C ALA A 372 10.89 -12.70 -12.29
N THR A 373 9.89 -12.04 -12.83
CA THR A 373 10.01 -11.36 -14.12
C THR A 373 10.45 -9.92 -13.94
N ASP A 374 11.21 -9.38 -14.90
CA ASP A 374 11.59 -7.97 -14.91
C ASP A 374 10.40 -7.11 -15.33
N VAL A 375 9.61 -6.72 -14.34
CA VAL A 375 8.41 -5.89 -14.51
C VAL A 375 8.40 -4.78 -13.44
N CYS A 376 8.32 -3.54 -13.90
CA CYS A 376 8.18 -2.36 -13.04
C CYS A 376 9.30 -2.27 -11.97
N GLY A 377 8.93 -2.16 -10.69
CA GLY A 377 9.87 -2.05 -9.57
C GLY A 377 10.49 -3.38 -9.09
N ILE A 378 10.18 -4.51 -9.72
CA ILE A 378 10.72 -5.82 -9.28
C ILE A 378 12.25 -5.83 -9.37
N SER A 379 12.83 -5.26 -10.44
CA SER A 379 14.28 -5.13 -10.62
C SER A 379 14.96 -4.16 -9.61
N GLU A 380 14.20 -3.39 -8.86
CA GLU A 380 14.75 -2.62 -7.73
C GLU A 380 15.10 -3.51 -6.54
N VAL A 381 14.41 -4.64 -6.39
CA VAL A 381 14.59 -5.60 -5.29
C VAL A 381 15.41 -6.80 -5.73
N ILE A 382 15.08 -7.36 -6.89
CA ILE A 382 15.80 -8.51 -7.47
C ILE A 382 16.87 -8.01 -8.43
N ILE A 383 18.12 -8.08 -8.01
CA ILE A 383 19.27 -7.90 -8.91
C ILE A 383 19.61 -9.27 -9.45
N ASN A 384 19.52 -9.40 -10.79
CA ASN A 384 19.68 -10.68 -11.46
C ASN A 384 21.05 -11.33 -11.17
N GLY A 385 21.05 -12.55 -10.65
CA GLY A 385 22.25 -13.30 -10.26
C GLY A 385 22.87 -12.90 -8.91
N GLU A 386 22.36 -11.83 -8.24
CA GLU A 386 22.88 -11.36 -6.95
C GLU A 386 21.88 -11.57 -5.81
N THR A 387 20.61 -11.17 -5.99
CA THR A 387 19.58 -11.27 -4.95
C THR A 387 18.40 -12.16 -5.36
N GLY A 388 18.48 -12.76 -6.54
CA GLY A 388 17.52 -13.66 -7.14
C GLY A 388 17.70 -13.72 -8.64
N LEU A 389 16.82 -14.40 -9.37
CA LEU A 389 16.85 -14.45 -10.82
C LEU A 389 15.71 -13.65 -11.44
N LEU A 390 16.04 -12.87 -12.47
CA LEU A 390 15.07 -12.19 -13.32
C LEU A 390 14.94 -12.90 -14.67
N THR A 391 13.71 -13.07 -15.12
CA THR A 391 13.39 -13.61 -16.44
C THR A 391 12.56 -12.61 -17.25
N PRO A 392 12.64 -12.67 -18.59
CA PRO A 392 11.69 -11.92 -19.41
C PRO A 392 10.25 -12.36 -19.13
N GLN A 393 9.32 -11.38 -19.07
CA GLN A 393 7.90 -11.69 -18.97
C GLN A 393 7.40 -12.48 -20.19
N ARG A 394 6.34 -13.28 -20.02
CA ARG A 394 5.72 -14.09 -21.09
C ARG A 394 6.69 -15.08 -21.75
N ASN A 395 7.68 -15.56 -21.02
CA ASN A 395 8.67 -16.52 -21.49
C ASN A 395 8.72 -17.74 -20.56
N PRO A 396 7.83 -18.73 -20.76
CA PRO A 396 7.81 -19.95 -19.96
C PRO A 396 9.11 -20.76 -20.03
N ARG A 397 9.84 -20.66 -21.17
CA ARG A 397 11.14 -21.34 -21.34
C ARG A 397 12.18 -20.74 -20.39
N ALA A 398 12.36 -19.42 -20.42
CA ALA A 398 13.31 -18.75 -19.54
C ALA A 398 12.97 -18.98 -18.06
N LEU A 399 11.67 -19.05 -17.73
CA LEU A 399 11.22 -19.35 -16.37
C LEU A 399 11.59 -20.77 -15.93
N ALA A 400 11.41 -21.78 -16.81
CA ALA A 400 11.82 -23.15 -16.55
C ALA A 400 13.36 -23.29 -16.44
N ASP A 401 14.10 -22.59 -17.32
CA ASP A 401 15.57 -22.57 -17.31
C ASP A 401 16.09 -21.95 -15.99
N ALA A 402 15.45 -20.88 -15.50
CA ALA A 402 15.80 -20.26 -14.21
C ALA A 402 15.53 -21.21 -13.02
N VAL A 403 14.40 -21.95 -13.03
CA VAL A 403 14.14 -22.98 -12.00
C VAL A 403 15.22 -24.05 -12.02
N ARG A 404 15.58 -24.55 -13.20
CA ARG A 404 16.64 -25.57 -13.36
C ARG A 404 17.96 -25.06 -12.80
N HIS A 405 18.38 -23.85 -13.16
CA HIS A 405 19.60 -23.24 -12.65
C HIS A 405 19.61 -23.17 -11.11
N MET A 406 18.50 -22.75 -10.49
CA MET A 406 18.39 -22.68 -9.02
C MET A 406 18.52 -24.05 -8.33
N VAL A 407 18.02 -25.13 -8.95
CA VAL A 407 18.10 -26.48 -8.36
C VAL A 407 19.43 -27.16 -8.64
N GLU A 408 20.13 -26.81 -9.72
CA GLU A 408 21.46 -27.30 -10.06
C GLU A 408 22.56 -26.64 -9.20
N ASP A 409 22.49 -25.29 -9.00
CA ASP A 409 23.43 -24.53 -8.16
C ASP A 409 22.72 -23.99 -6.90
N ARG A 410 22.48 -24.90 -5.95
CA ARG A 410 21.81 -24.59 -4.68
C ARG A 410 22.60 -23.67 -3.76
N GLU A 411 23.94 -23.73 -3.86
CA GLU A 411 24.80 -22.82 -3.09
C GLU A 411 24.66 -21.38 -3.57
N HIS A 412 24.64 -21.18 -4.90
CA HIS A 412 24.38 -19.87 -5.48
C HIS A 412 22.98 -19.38 -5.13
N ALA A 413 21.94 -20.23 -5.24
CA ALA A 413 20.58 -19.90 -4.82
C ALA A 413 20.52 -19.44 -3.35
N SER A 414 21.24 -20.10 -2.45
CA SER A 414 21.32 -19.72 -1.03
C SER A 414 22.03 -18.37 -0.83
N ARG A 415 23.16 -18.15 -1.53
CA ARG A 415 23.86 -16.84 -1.50
C ARG A 415 22.98 -15.71 -1.99
N MET A 416 22.26 -15.91 -3.11
CA MET A 416 21.30 -14.91 -3.63
C MET A 416 20.19 -14.60 -2.61
N ALA A 417 19.66 -15.61 -1.95
CA ALA A 417 18.61 -15.43 -0.95
C ALA A 417 19.11 -14.65 0.28
N GLU A 418 20.34 -14.89 0.72
CA GLU A 418 20.95 -14.12 1.84
C GLU A 418 21.19 -12.65 1.43
N ALA A 419 21.76 -12.42 0.26
CA ALA A 419 21.96 -11.07 -0.27
C ALA A 419 20.62 -10.34 -0.49
N GLY A 420 19.60 -11.07 -0.97
CA GLY A 420 18.24 -10.56 -1.13
C GLY A 420 17.62 -10.15 0.20
N ARG A 421 17.82 -10.95 1.27
CA ARG A 421 17.40 -10.59 2.62
C ARG A 421 18.04 -9.28 3.09
N ALA A 422 19.36 -9.18 3.00
CA ALA A 422 20.08 -7.96 3.39
C ALA A 422 19.56 -6.72 2.64
N ARG A 423 19.24 -6.88 1.35
CA ARG A 423 18.69 -5.80 0.52
C ARG A 423 17.29 -5.38 0.98
N VAL A 424 16.36 -6.32 1.20
CA VAL A 424 15.00 -5.98 1.62
C VAL A 424 14.96 -5.43 3.03
N GLU A 425 15.79 -5.91 3.96
CA GLU A 425 15.93 -5.33 5.30
C GLU A 425 16.31 -3.85 5.26
N LYS A 426 17.21 -3.46 4.35
CA LYS A 426 17.62 -2.07 4.16
C LYS A 426 16.52 -1.22 3.48
N MET A 427 15.92 -1.73 2.39
CA MET A 427 14.97 -0.95 1.59
C MET A 427 13.61 -0.81 2.25
N PHE A 428 13.14 -1.84 2.95
CA PHE A 428 11.79 -1.92 3.51
C PHE A 428 11.79 -1.79 5.04
N ASP A 429 12.88 -1.26 5.59
CA ASP A 429 12.98 -0.98 7.02
C ASP A 429 11.79 -0.13 7.48
N ARG A 430 11.10 -0.66 8.49
CA ARG A 430 9.86 -0.06 8.97
C ARG A 430 10.07 1.30 9.58
N GLU A 431 11.11 1.45 10.43
CA GLU A 431 11.33 2.69 11.17
C GLU A 431 11.71 3.82 10.21
N ASN A 432 12.60 3.53 9.26
CA ASN A 432 13.05 4.50 8.27
C ASN A 432 11.90 4.94 7.34
N ASN A 433 11.14 3.98 6.79
CA ASN A 433 10.08 4.29 5.82
C ASN A 433 8.88 4.99 6.46
N ILE A 434 8.45 4.57 7.65
CA ILE A 434 7.35 5.25 8.37
C ILE A 434 7.79 6.64 8.86
N THR A 435 9.03 6.78 9.32
CA THR A 435 9.57 8.09 9.71
C THR A 435 9.65 9.04 8.51
N ALA A 436 10.11 8.56 7.35
CA ALA A 436 10.13 9.34 6.12
C ALA A 436 8.71 9.77 5.70
N LEU A 437 7.74 8.85 5.80
CA LEU A 437 6.34 9.16 5.50
C LEU A 437 5.74 10.16 6.48
N LEU A 438 5.98 10.01 7.77
CA LEU A 438 5.52 10.94 8.79
C LEU A 438 6.10 12.35 8.55
N ARG A 439 7.41 12.44 8.29
CA ARG A 439 8.06 13.72 7.94
C ARG A 439 7.40 14.34 6.70
N LEU A 440 7.18 13.58 5.65
CA LEU A 440 6.54 14.08 4.43
C LEU A 440 5.16 14.69 4.74
N TYR A 441 4.32 14.03 5.55
CA TYR A 441 3.01 14.56 5.95
C TYR A 441 3.14 15.87 6.76
N VAL A 442 4.04 15.89 7.74
CA VAL A 442 4.19 17.03 8.63
C VAL A 442 4.81 18.23 7.92
N ASP A 443 5.91 18.02 7.19
CA ASP A 443 6.67 19.10 6.57
C ASP A 443 5.88 19.74 5.42
N GLU A 444 5.24 18.93 4.57
CA GLU A 444 4.45 19.47 3.46
C GLU A 444 3.17 20.17 3.97
N SER A 445 2.51 19.63 5.00
CA SER A 445 1.36 20.29 5.62
C SER A 445 1.76 21.63 6.25
N ARG A 446 2.85 21.69 7.01
CA ARG A 446 3.36 22.92 7.61
C ARG A 446 3.70 23.96 6.55
N ARG A 447 4.43 23.55 5.51
CA ARG A 447 4.79 24.43 4.39
C ARG A 447 3.55 25.01 3.72
N TYR A 448 2.54 24.22 3.47
CA TYR A 448 1.30 24.67 2.86
C TYR A 448 0.57 25.70 3.74
N TRP A 449 0.35 25.39 5.01
CA TRP A 449 -0.41 26.28 5.91
C TRP A 449 0.35 27.55 6.27
N SER A 450 1.67 27.53 6.37
CA SER A 450 2.48 28.74 6.60
C SER A 450 2.39 29.75 5.44
N HIS A 451 2.38 29.28 4.19
CA HIS A 451 2.25 30.14 3.02
C HIS A 451 0.81 30.61 2.76
N SER A 452 -0.18 29.84 3.22
CA SER A 452 -1.59 30.18 3.04
C SER A 452 -2.13 31.20 4.06
N GLY A 453 -1.30 31.73 4.93
CA GLY A 453 -1.67 32.75 5.93
C GLY A 453 -2.70 32.28 6.96
N GLY A 454 -2.80 30.97 7.22
CA GLY A 454 -3.78 30.41 8.15
C GLY A 454 -5.25 30.53 7.72
N GLN A 455 -5.53 31.20 6.61
CA GLN A 455 -6.87 31.30 6.08
C GLN A 455 -7.27 29.98 5.42
N THR A 456 -7.92 29.09 6.19
CA THR A 456 -8.99 28.30 5.58
C THR A 456 -9.90 29.34 4.92
N ARG A 457 -9.97 29.35 3.57
CA ARG A 457 -11.11 29.97 2.88
C ARG A 457 -12.32 29.13 3.27
N SER A 458 -12.86 29.49 4.44
CA SER A 458 -13.86 28.75 5.16
C SER A 458 -15.14 28.67 4.33
N ILE A 459 -15.64 27.47 4.21
CA ILE A 459 -17.04 27.29 4.65
C ILE A 459 -16.97 27.67 6.12
N ALA A 460 -17.52 28.85 6.49
CA ALA A 460 -17.45 29.36 7.85
C ALA A 460 -17.97 28.27 8.79
N GLU A 461 -17.37 28.14 9.98
CA GLU A 461 -17.85 27.22 11.03
C GLU A 461 -19.33 27.42 11.35
N ASP A 462 -19.87 28.60 11.06
CA ASP A 462 -21.27 28.96 11.16
C ASP A 462 -22.20 28.25 10.17
N ASP A 463 -21.63 27.66 9.09
CA ASP A 463 -22.39 26.98 8.03
C ASP A 463 -22.60 25.48 8.26
N ILE A 464 -22.06 24.92 9.35
CA ILE A 464 -22.28 23.52 9.74
C ILE A 464 -23.63 23.43 10.47
N PRO A 465 -24.60 22.64 9.96
CA PRO A 465 -25.89 22.46 10.65
C PRO A 465 -25.69 22.04 12.11
N ALA A 466 -26.43 22.65 13.05
CA ALA A 466 -26.33 22.40 14.49
C ALA A 466 -26.40 20.89 14.84
N ALA A 467 -27.15 20.11 14.08
CA ALA A 467 -27.24 18.65 14.22
C ALA A 467 -25.91 17.90 13.94
N MET A 468 -24.95 18.53 13.23
CA MET A 468 -23.61 17.92 13.00
C MET A 468 -22.58 18.38 14.03
N LYS A 469 -22.79 19.53 14.71
CA LYS A 469 -21.94 20.00 15.81
C LYS A 469 -22.14 19.16 17.08
N ALA A 470 -23.34 18.64 17.31
CA ALA A 470 -23.67 17.83 18.50
C ALA A 470 -23.04 16.42 18.50
N GLY A 471 -22.65 15.88 17.34
CA GLY A 471 -22.01 14.57 17.26
C GLY A 471 -20.52 14.51 17.68
N ALA A 472 -19.87 15.66 17.80
CA ALA A 472 -18.44 15.74 18.16
C ALA A 472 -18.20 15.77 19.68
N ALA A 473 -19.21 16.12 20.48
CA ALA A 473 -19.11 16.25 21.96
C ALA A 473 -19.39 14.94 22.73
N GLY A 474 -19.73 13.85 22.03
CA GLY A 474 -20.13 12.57 22.65
C GLY A 474 -19.04 11.49 22.70
N HIS A 475 -17.80 11.77 22.29
CA HIS A 475 -16.68 10.83 22.31
C HIS A 475 -15.37 11.52 22.73
N ALA A 476 -15.41 12.16 23.89
CA ALA A 476 -14.21 12.54 24.64
C ALA A 476 -13.99 11.56 25.79
#